data_cf45ab8cb8b3e537a07a9547ff675178
#
_entry.id   cf45ab8cb8b3e537a07a9547ff675178
#
_cell.length_a   1.000
_cell.length_b   1.000
_cell.length_c   1.000
_cell.angle_alpha   90.00
_cell.angle_beta   90.00
_cell.angle_gamma   90.00
#
_symmetry.space_group_name_H-M   'P 1'
#
loop_
_entity.id
_entity.type
_entity.pdbx_description
1 polymer ?
#
loop_
_entity_poly.entity_id
_entity_poly.type
_entity_poly.pdbx_seq_one_letter_code
_entity_poly.pdbx_strand_id
1 'polypeptide(L)'
;MIRKVLLVEDDSDDQLLFQTFFSDRKDISLLPPLTNGLELIEYLRGISDNTDLPDLIVLDQNMPKMNGKQTLDFLKSNARYSKIPVVIYSTYTDNTLVVDCKKLGADLVAVKPIDREGYQKMMDDFLRVI
;
A
#
# COMPACT_ATOMS: atom_id res chain seq x y z
N MET A 1 10.61 -1.03 -16.66
CA MET A 1 11.11 -0.87 -15.28
C MET A 1 10.24 -1.67 -14.32
N ILE A 2 10.87 -2.41 -13.43
CA ILE A 2 10.15 -3.21 -12.42
C ILE A 2 9.95 -2.36 -11.17
N ARG A 3 8.70 -2.23 -10.70
CA ARG A 3 8.35 -1.47 -9.51
C ARG A 3 8.28 -2.39 -8.30
N LYS A 4 8.92 -1.99 -7.21
CA LYS A 4 8.86 -2.70 -5.92
C LYS A 4 7.59 -2.28 -5.19
N VAL A 5 6.67 -3.22 -4.97
CA VAL A 5 5.39 -2.98 -4.32
C VAL A 5 5.37 -3.65 -2.95
N LEU A 6 5.09 -2.87 -1.92
CA LEU A 6 4.98 -3.35 -0.55
C LEU A 6 3.54 -3.28 -0.09
N LEU A 7 2.98 -4.43 0.28
CA LEU A 7 1.65 -4.54 0.84
C LEU A 7 1.72 -4.56 2.37
N VAL A 8 0.86 -3.76 3.02
CA VAL A 8 0.65 -3.80 4.46
C VAL A 8 -0.81 -4.19 4.71
N GLU A 9 -1.02 -5.39 5.21
CA GLU A 9 -2.32 -6.04 5.33
C GLU A 9 -2.27 -7.08 6.45
N ASP A 10 -3.18 -6.99 7.42
CA ASP A 10 -3.20 -7.92 8.55
C ASP A 10 -3.91 -9.25 8.25
N ASP A 11 -4.82 -9.27 7.29
CA ASP A 11 -5.60 -10.46 6.93
C ASP A 11 -4.78 -11.37 6.02
N SER A 12 -4.53 -12.61 6.48
CA SER A 12 -3.72 -13.57 5.72
C SER A 12 -4.37 -13.99 4.40
N ASP A 13 -5.71 -14.04 4.34
CA ASP A 13 -6.42 -14.38 3.11
C ASP A 13 -6.28 -13.27 2.08
N ASP A 14 -6.39 -12.02 2.51
CA ASP A 14 -6.20 -10.87 1.62
C ASP A 14 -4.75 -10.76 1.14
N GLN A 15 -3.77 -11.07 1.99
CA GLN A 15 -2.37 -11.16 1.58
C GLN A 15 -2.18 -12.21 0.48
N LEU A 16 -2.80 -13.39 0.68
CA LEU A 16 -2.69 -14.49 -0.28
C LEU A 16 -3.33 -14.13 -1.62
N LEU A 17 -4.50 -13.50 -1.60
CA LEU A 17 -5.17 -13.05 -2.82
C LEU A 17 -4.31 -12.05 -3.60
N PHE A 18 -3.75 -11.09 -2.90
CA PHE A 18 -2.87 -10.08 -3.49
C PHE A 18 -1.66 -10.74 -4.16
N GLN A 19 -1.00 -11.62 -3.45
CA GLN A 19 0.16 -12.33 -3.98
C GLN A 19 -0.20 -13.24 -5.16
N THR A 20 -1.32 -13.97 -5.05
CA THR A 20 -1.75 -14.89 -6.10
C THR A 20 -2.06 -14.16 -7.40
N PHE A 21 -2.76 -13.02 -7.32
CA PHE A 21 -3.18 -12.32 -8.52
C PHE A 21 -2.06 -11.47 -9.17
N PHE A 22 -1.00 -11.18 -8.43
CA PHE A 22 0.08 -10.34 -8.94
C PHE A 22 1.41 -11.06 -9.14
N SER A 23 1.50 -12.35 -8.76
CA SER A 23 2.76 -13.09 -8.85
C SER A 23 3.29 -13.24 -10.28
N ASP A 24 2.40 -13.27 -11.26
CA ASP A 24 2.81 -13.41 -12.68
C ASP A 24 3.11 -12.08 -13.37
N ARG A 25 2.82 -10.95 -12.74
CA ARG A 25 3.09 -9.65 -13.38
C ARG A 25 4.60 -9.40 -13.42
N LYS A 26 5.08 -9.06 -14.61
CA LYS A 26 6.51 -8.81 -14.82
C LYS A 26 6.91 -7.36 -14.63
N ASP A 27 5.93 -6.46 -14.50
CA ASP A 27 6.16 -5.04 -14.27
C ASP A 27 6.29 -4.67 -12.80
N ILE A 28 6.01 -5.61 -11.88
CA ILE A 28 6.14 -5.38 -10.45
C ILE A 28 6.93 -6.50 -9.78
N SER A 29 7.54 -6.17 -8.65
CA SER A 29 8.18 -7.10 -7.74
C SER A 29 7.50 -6.94 -6.38
N LEU A 30 6.83 -7.99 -5.90
CA LEU A 30 6.18 -7.95 -4.59
C LEU A 30 7.21 -8.18 -3.51
N LEU A 31 7.31 -7.22 -2.59
CA LEU A 31 8.12 -7.39 -1.39
C LEU A 31 7.35 -8.26 -0.38
N PRO A 32 8.03 -8.90 0.60
CA PRO A 32 7.32 -9.66 1.63
C PRO A 32 6.30 -8.76 2.35
N PRO A 33 5.03 -9.19 2.48
CA PRO A 33 4.01 -8.34 3.07
C PRO A 33 4.20 -8.14 4.57
N LEU A 34 3.73 -7.00 5.06
CA LEU A 34 3.74 -6.66 6.48
C LEU A 34 2.30 -6.63 6.99
N THR A 35 2.12 -6.70 8.31
CA THR A 35 0.79 -6.90 8.90
C THR A 35 0.16 -5.66 9.51
N ASN A 36 0.95 -4.61 9.78
CA ASN A 36 0.42 -3.37 10.35
C ASN A 36 1.39 -2.20 10.15
N GLY A 37 0.94 -1.00 10.50
CA GLY A 37 1.73 0.20 10.30
C GLY A 37 2.99 0.27 11.14
N LEU A 38 2.99 -0.32 12.35
CA LEU A 38 4.18 -0.33 13.20
C LEU A 38 5.28 -1.19 12.58
N GLU A 39 4.92 -2.35 12.02
CA GLU A 39 5.87 -3.20 11.30
C GLU A 39 6.45 -2.47 10.08
N LEU A 40 5.61 -1.71 9.38
CA LEU A 40 6.07 -0.93 8.23
C LEU A 40 7.12 0.10 8.64
N ILE A 41 6.85 0.85 9.69
CA ILE A 41 7.79 1.87 10.18
C ILE A 41 9.13 1.22 10.56
N GLU A 42 9.09 0.11 11.27
CA GLU A 42 10.28 -0.62 11.68
C GLU A 42 11.06 -1.14 10.47
N TYR A 43 10.35 -1.70 9.49
CA TYR A 43 10.95 -2.18 8.24
C TYR A 43 11.66 -1.03 7.49
N LEU A 44 10.99 0.10 7.34
CA LEU A 44 11.57 1.25 6.64
C LEU A 44 12.78 1.82 7.35
N ARG A 45 12.77 1.86 8.68
CA ARG A 45 13.91 2.34 9.48
C ARG A 45 15.14 1.46 9.31
N GLY A 46 14.96 0.18 9.01
CA GLY A 46 16.06 -0.76 8.77
C GLY A 46 16.71 -0.59 7.39
N ILE A 47 16.10 0.16 6.50
CA ILE A 47 16.63 0.38 5.14
C ILE A 47 17.60 1.55 5.19
N SER A 48 18.88 1.30 4.88
CA SER A 48 19.89 2.36 4.88
C SER A 48 20.04 3.04 3.52
N ASP A 49 19.89 2.31 2.41
CA ASP A 49 20.01 2.85 1.07
C ASP A 49 18.60 3.21 0.52
N ASN A 50 18.42 4.47 0.13
CA ASN A 50 17.13 4.93 -0.39
C ASN A 50 16.68 4.20 -1.66
N THR A 51 17.61 3.61 -2.42
CA THR A 51 17.24 2.80 -3.59
C THR A 51 16.53 1.49 -3.22
N ASP A 52 16.64 1.06 -1.96
CA ASP A 52 15.95 -0.12 -1.46
C ASP A 52 14.56 0.18 -0.91
N LEU A 53 14.15 1.44 -0.85
CA LEU A 53 12.80 1.81 -0.45
C LEU A 53 11.79 1.32 -1.48
N PRO A 54 10.55 0.99 -1.06
CA PRO A 54 9.51 0.60 -2.00
C PRO A 54 9.20 1.71 -3.00
N ASP A 55 8.80 1.33 -4.20
CA ASP A 55 8.30 2.27 -5.21
C ASP A 55 6.83 2.59 -5.02
N LEU A 56 6.09 1.72 -4.31
CA LEU A 56 4.69 1.88 -3.98
C LEU A 56 4.39 1.15 -2.69
N ILE A 57 3.67 1.81 -1.78
CA ILE A 57 3.15 1.19 -0.57
C ILE A 57 1.63 1.11 -0.67
N VAL A 58 1.08 -0.10 -0.52
CA VAL A 58 -0.36 -0.36 -0.50
C VAL A 58 -0.76 -0.64 0.94
N LEU A 59 -1.62 0.20 1.50
CA LEU A 59 -2.06 0.10 2.90
C LEU A 59 -3.51 -0.33 2.97
N ASP A 60 -3.79 -1.38 3.75
CA ASP A 60 -5.15 -1.65 4.20
C ASP A 60 -5.53 -0.61 5.25
N GLN A 61 -6.78 -0.17 5.23
CA GLN A 61 -7.28 0.79 6.23
C GLN A 61 -7.47 0.13 7.59
N ASN A 62 -8.01 -1.07 7.63
CA ASN A 62 -8.42 -1.71 8.88
C ASN A 62 -7.34 -2.68 9.37
N MET A 63 -6.40 -2.15 10.14
CA MET A 63 -5.30 -2.93 10.73
C MET A 63 -5.24 -2.64 12.23
N PRO A 64 -4.81 -3.64 13.04
CA PRO A 64 -4.61 -3.41 14.47
C PRO A 64 -3.40 -2.51 14.71
N LYS A 65 -3.29 -1.96 15.91
CA LYS A 65 -2.19 -1.13 16.42
C LYS A 65 -2.05 0.21 15.70
N MET A 66 -1.99 0.21 14.37
CA MET A 66 -1.87 1.43 13.58
C MET A 66 -2.56 1.19 12.24
N ASN A 67 -3.66 1.90 11.97
CA ASN A 67 -4.45 1.72 10.77
C ASN A 67 -3.82 2.41 9.54
N GLY A 68 -4.45 2.24 8.37
CA GLY A 68 -3.91 2.78 7.13
C GLY A 68 -3.78 4.30 7.15
N LYS A 69 -4.82 5.00 7.62
CA LYS A 69 -4.82 6.46 7.70
C LYS A 69 -3.72 6.98 8.62
N GLN A 70 -3.56 6.35 9.80
CA GLN A 70 -2.51 6.73 10.75
C GLN A 70 -1.12 6.48 10.17
N THR A 71 -0.95 5.35 9.49
CA THR A 71 0.32 5.00 8.83
C THR A 71 0.65 5.98 7.71
N LEU A 72 -0.35 6.33 6.90
CA LEU A 72 -0.21 7.32 5.85
C LEU A 72 0.25 8.68 6.40
N ASP A 73 -0.38 9.13 7.48
CA ASP A 73 -0.02 10.38 8.12
C ASP A 73 1.44 10.38 8.57
N PHE A 74 1.88 9.29 9.19
CA PHE A 74 3.28 9.13 9.57
C PHE A 74 4.21 9.23 8.37
N LEU A 75 3.93 8.49 7.29
CA LEU A 75 4.78 8.45 6.11
C LEU A 75 4.89 9.84 5.45
N LYS A 76 3.76 10.52 5.31
CA LYS A 76 3.74 11.81 4.63
C LYS A 76 4.28 12.96 5.48
N SER A 77 4.36 12.76 6.79
CA SER A 77 4.98 13.72 7.72
C SER A 77 6.48 13.49 7.89
N ASN A 78 7.03 12.43 7.32
CA ASN A 78 8.45 12.10 7.45
C ASN A 78 9.20 12.48 6.17
N ALA A 79 10.25 13.27 6.29
CA ALA A 79 11.00 13.80 5.15
C ALA A 79 11.56 12.70 4.25
N ARG A 80 12.00 11.58 4.83
CA ARG A 80 12.59 10.48 4.05
C ARG A 80 11.55 9.68 3.28
N TYR A 81 10.33 9.53 3.84
CA TYR A 81 9.30 8.64 3.28
C TYR A 81 8.20 9.40 2.54
N SER A 82 8.12 10.72 2.69
CA SER A 82 7.00 11.51 2.15
C SER A 82 6.85 11.44 0.64
N LYS A 83 7.91 11.12 -0.08
CA LYS A 83 7.89 11.02 -1.55
C LYS A 83 7.50 9.64 -2.06
N ILE A 84 7.41 8.63 -1.19
CA ILE A 84 6.99 7.30 -1.59
C ILE A 84 5.49 7.34 -1.90
N PRO A 85 5.07 6.96 -3.12
CA PRO A 85 3.64 6.86 -3.43
C PRO A 85 2.94 5.88 -2.50
N VAL A 86 1.79 6.28 -1.96
CA VAL A 86 1.00 5.48 -1.03
C VAL A 86 -0.44 5.44 -1.52
N VAL A 87 -1.00 4.24 -1.57
CA VAL A 87 -2.41 4.03 -1.87
C VAL A 87 -3.06 3.29 -0.70
N ILE A 88 -4.33 3.63 -0.45
CA ILE A 88 -5.14 2.97 0.58
C ILE A 88 -6.13 2.07 -0.13
N TYR A 89 -6.30 0.84 0.36
CA TYR A 89 -7.39 -0.01 -0.11
C TYR A 89 -8.15 -0.56 1.11
N SER A 90 -9.45 -0.72 0.96
CA SER A 90 -10.31 -1.11 2.07
C SER A 90 -11.51 -1.88 1.56
N THR A 91 -12.04 -2.79 2.37
CA THR A 91 -13.28 -3.50 2.06
C THR A 91 -14.44 -2.51 1.87
N TYR A 92 -14.43 -1.42 2.63
CA TYR A 92 -15.46 -0.39 2.56
C TYR A 92 -14.79 0.98 2.54
N THR A 93 -15.26 1.85 1.65
CA THR A 93 -14.83 3.26 1.63
C THR A 93 -16.05 4.17 1.66
N ASP A 94 -15.90 5.33 2.30
CA ASP A 94 -16.88 6.40 2.26
C ASP A 94 -16.20 7.71 1.89
N ASN A 95 -17.00 8.78 1.69
CA ASN A 95 -16.45 10.07 1.29
C ASN A 95 -15.50 10.63 2.33
N THR A 96 -15.76 10.41 3.61
CA THR A 96 -14.90 10.89 4.69
C THR A 96 -13.52 10.27 4.61
N LEU A 97 -13.44 8.94 4.47
CA LEU A 97 -12.16 8.26 4.34
C LEU A 97 -11.41 8.72 3.10
N VAL A 98 -12.09 8.82 1.96
CA VAL A 98 -11.45 9.25 0.70
C VAL A 98 -10.90 10.68 0.84
N VAL A 99 -11.70 11.60 1.36
CA VAL A 99 -11.29 13.01 1.52
C VAL A 99 -10.12 13.12 2.49
N ASP A 100 -10.21 12.46 3.64
CA ASP A 100 -9.18 12.54 4.68
C ASP A 100 -7.87 11.95 4.20
N CYS A 101 -7.90 10.79 3.55
CA CYS A 101 -6.68 10.15 3.05
C CYS A 101 -6.03 10.96 1.93
N LYS A 102 -6.82 11.53 1.03
CA LYS A 102 -6.27 12.39 -0.02
C LYS A 102 -5.64 13.66 0.55
N LYS A 103 -6.25 14.25 1.57
CA LYS A 103 -5.67 15.42 2.27
C LYS A 103 -4.34 15.06 2.93
N LEU A 104 -4.21 13.85 3.44
CA LEU A 104 -2.97 13.38 4.04
C LEU A 104 -1.91 12.98 3.01
N GLY A 105 -2.26 12.92 1.73
CA GLY A 105 -1.30 12.67 0.67
C GLY A 105 -1.40 11.31 -0.02
N ALA A 106 -2.49 10.56 0.19
CA ALA A 106 -2.70 9.32 -0.55
C ALA A 106 -2.90 9.62 -2.05
N ASP A 107 -2.24 8.85 -2.88
CA ASP A 107 -2.36 8.99 -4.33
C ASP A 107 -3.67 8.41 -4.84
N LEU A 108 -4.18 7.37 -4.17
CA LEU A 108 -5.45 6.75 -4.49
C LEU A 108 -6.06 6.13 -3.24
N VAL A 109 -7.39 6.03 -3.22
CA VAL A 109 -8.15 5.26 -2.24
C VAL A 109 -9.07 4.32 -3.02
N ALA A 110 -8.91 3.02 -2.84
CA ALA A 110 -9.61 2.01 -3.60
C ALA A 110 -10.41 1.06 -2.71
N VAL A 111 -11.46 0.47 -3.28
CA VAL A 111 -12.20 -0.63 -2.64
C VAL A 111 -11.51 -1.94 -3.02
N LYS A 112 -11.36 -2.84 -2.04
CA LYS A 112 -10.77 -4.16 -2.29
C LYS A 112 -11.58 -4.90 -3.34
N PRO A 113 -10.93 -5.40 -4.42
CA PRO A 113 -11.62 -6.17 -5.45
C PRO A 113 -12.10 -7.52 -4.95
N ILE A 114 -13.00 -8.16 -5.71
CA ILE A 114 -13.55 -9.46 -5.38
C ILE A 114 -13.09 -10.57 -6.32
N ASP A 115 -12.40 -10.24 -7.41
CA ASP A 115 -11.94 -11.20 -8.41
C ASP A 115 -10.61 -10.78 -9.03
N ARG A 116 -10.04 -11.69 -9.84
CA ARG A 116 -8.77 -11.46 -10.52
C ARG A 116 -8.79 -10.21 -11.39
N GLU A 117 -9.85 -10.03 -12.17
CA GLU A 117 -9.99 -8.89 -13.08
C GLU A 117 -9.96 -7.57 -12.31
N GLY A 118 -10.69 -7.51 -11.20
CA GLY A 118 -10.72 -6.33 -10.34
C GLY A 118 -9.34 -6.04 -9.74
N TYR A 119 -8.61 -7.06 -9.30
CA TYR A 119 -7.25 -6.88 -8.79
C TYR A 119 -6.30 -6.36 -9.86
N GLN A 120 -6.36 -6.90 -11.07
CA GLN A 120 -5.49 -6.45 -12.16
C GLN A 120 -5.78 -4.98 -12.53
N LYS A 121 -7.06 -4.61 -12.60
CA LYS A 121 -7.47 -3.23 -12.86
C LYS A 121 -6.98 -2.30 -11.75
N MET A 122 -7.12 -2.71 -10.50
CA MET A 122 -6.65 -1.93 -9.35
C MET A 122 -5.14 -1.67 -9.45
N MET A 123 -4.36 -2.70 -9.75
CA MET A 123 -2.91 -2.54 -9.88
C MET A 123 -2.56 -1.62 -11.06
N ASP A 124 -3.26 -1.74 -12.20
CA ASP A 124 -3.06 -0.83 -13.32
C ASP A 124 -3.31 0.62 -12.92
N ASP A 125 -4.36 0.87 -12.13
CA ASP A 125 -4.66 2.21 -11.63
C ASP A 125 -3.57 2.70 -10.67
N PHE A 126 -3.07 1.84 -9.79
CA PHE A 126 -1.99 2.18 -8.86
C PHE A 126 -0.71 2.56 -9.61
N LEU A 127 -0.36 1.78 -10.63
CA LEU A 127 0.87 2.02 -11.39
C LEU A 127 0.81 3.30 -12.23
N ARG A 128 -0.39 3.80 -12.53
CA ARG A 128 -0.54 5.07 -13.26
C ARG A 128 -0.23 6.29 -12.40
N VAL A 129 -0.34 6.19 -11.08
CA VAL A 129 -0.13 7.33 -10.18
C VAL A 129 1.29 7.40 -9.65
N ILE A 130 2.13 6.48 -10.04
CA ILE A 130 3.54 6.48 -9.67
C ILE A 130 4.47 6.60 -10.94
#